data_f7ce9ab51137d19c2ced7b980fa94464
#
_entry.id   f7ce9ab51137d19c2ced7b980fa94464
#
_cell.length_a   1.000
_cell.length_b   1.000
_cell.length_c   1.000
_cell.angle_alpha   90.00
_cell.angle_beta   90.00
_cell.angle_gamma   90.00
#
_symmetry.space_group_name_H-M   'P 1'
#
loop_
_entity.id
_entity.type
_entity.pdbx_description
1 polymer ?
#
loop_
_entity_poly.entity_id
_entity_poly.type
_entity_poly.pdbx_seq_one_letter_code
_entity_poly.pdbx_strand_id
1 'polypeptide(L)'
;MKMNENFFISKAIDPLPYESTWEAPSNIALIKYWGKKKIQIPKNPSLSFTLDKSVTRTSIRFEPSKSGKFNFKFFFNDSLKPDFDDKLHVFFDRIKKYVCWISNYELTIKSINTFPHSSGIASSASAMAALSLVIMDLESYLFNFEKNEFFFTKASFLARIGSGSASRSIKGPVTIWGDNRKISNSSDLY
;
A
#
# COMPACT_ATOMS: atom_id res chain seq x y z
N MET A 1 -7.25 12.88 17.45
CA MET A 1 -6.97 11.68 18.29
C MET A 1 -6.05 10.80 17.48
N LYS A 2 -4.81 10.53 17.92
CA LYS A 2 -3.92 9.61 17.17
C LYS A 2 -4.54 8.23 17.20
N MET A 3 -4.82 7.66 16.06
CA MET A 3 -5.30 6.28 15.97
C MET A 3 -4.15 5.35 16.42
N ASN A 4 -4.47 4.43 17.34
CA ASN A 4 -3.48 3.44 17.78
C ASN A 4 -3.24 2.45 16.63
N GLU A 5 -2.00 2.29 16.18
CA GLU A 5 -1.65 1.35 15.10
C GLU A 5 -2.09 -0.10 15.38
N ASN A 6 -2.26 -0.45 16.65
CA ASN A 6 -2.79 -1.76 17.05
C ASN A 6 -4.21 -2.02 16.54
N PHE A 7 -4.97 -0.96 16.19
CA PHE A 7 -6.29 -1.09 15.58
C PHE A 7 -6.23 -1.79 14.20
N PHE A 8 -5.08 -1.75 13.54
CA PHE A 8 -4.87 -2.37 12.24
C PHE A 8 -4.38 -3.81 12.29
N ILE A 9 -4.16 -4.39 13.48
CA ILE A 9 -3.67 -5.77 13.61
C ILE A 9 -4.82 -6.73 13.28
N SER A 10 -4.65 -7.55 12.24
CA SER A 10 -5.60 -8.60 11.87
C SER A 10 -5.40 -9.84 12.74
N LYS A 11 -6.47 -10.60 12.88
CA LYS A 11 -6.42 -11.94 13.48
C LYS A 11 -5.83 -12.95 12.49
N ALA A 12 -5.35 -14.06 13.00
CA ALA A 12 -5.02 -15.22 12.18
C ALA A 12 -6.31 -15.81 11.58
N ILE A 13 -6.23 -16.30 10.36
CA ILE A 13 -7.32 -16.96 9.64
C ILE A 13 -6.73 -17.98 8.67
N ASP A 14 -7.47 -19.03 8.37
CA ASP A 14 -7.06 -20.02 7.39
C ASP A 14 -6.99 -19.41 5.99
N PRO A 15 -5.94 -19.70 5.22
CA PRO A 15 -5.75 -19.10 3.92
C PRO A 15 -6.72 -19.72 2.90
N LEU A 16 -7.35 -18.86 2.09
CA LEU A 16 -8.15 -19.25 0.93
C LEU A 16 -7.50 -18.72 -0.34
N PRO A 17 -7.53 -19.48 -1.46
CA PRO A 17 -7.02 -18.97 -2.72
C PRO A 17 -7.81 -17.74 -3.17
N TYR A 18 -7.11 -16.73 -3.67
CA TYR A 18 -7.72 -15.47 -4.10
C TYR A 18 -6.92 -14.80 -5.19
N GLU A 19 -7.56 -14.06 -6.05
CA GLU A 19 -6.90 -13.20 -7.04
C GLU A 19 -7.63 -11.87 -7.12
N SER A 20 -6.88 -10.78 -7.12
CA SER A 20 -7.43 -9.44 -7.21
C SER A 20 -6.50 -8.50 -7.94
N THR A 21 -7.09 -7.43 -8.48
CA THR A 21 -6.38 -6.36 -9.21
C THR A 21 -6.89 -5.01 -8.76
N TRP A 22 -5.96 -4.10 -8.45
CA TRP A 22 -6.26 -2.72 -8.12
C TRP A 22 -5.37 -1.75 -8.87
N GLU A 23 -5.90 -0.57 -9.09
CA GLU A 23 -5.17 0.59 -9.61
C GLU A 23 -5.01 1.65 -8.54
N ALA A 24 -3.86 2.31 -8.56
CA ALA A 24 -3.65 3.49 -7.75
C ALA A 24 -2.97 4.60 -8.57
N PRO A 25 -3.43 5.84 -8.45
CA PRO A 25 -2.87 6.96 -9.20
C PRO A 25 -1.50 7.34 -8.65
N SER A 26 -0.67 7.86 -9.50
CA SER A 26 0.49 8.63 -9.09
C SER A 26 0.05 9.95 -8.44
N ASN A 27 0.95 10.60 -7.69
CA ASN A 27 0.65 11.87 -7.06
C ASN A 27 1.81 12.86 -7.20
N ILE A 28 1.47 14.15 -7.26
CA ILE A 28 2.44 15.24 -7.29
C ILE A 28 2.22 16.17 -6.09
N ALA A 29 3.29 16.38 -5.33
CA ALA A 29 3.26 17.29 -4.20
C ALA A 29 3.41 18.75 -4.64
N LEU A 30 2.41 19.58 -4.34
CA LEU A 30 2.50 21.03 -4.41
C LEU A 30 3.29 21.59 -3.23
N ILE A 31 3.06 21.01 -2.05
CA ILE A 31 3.84 21.31 -0.85
C ILE A 31 4.56 20.03 -0.46
N LYS A 32 5.89 20.02 -0.62
CA LYS A 32 6.73 18.88 -0.29
C LYS A 32 6.91 18.74 1.22
N TYR A 33 7.15 17.51 1.69
CA TYR A 33 7.58 17.29 3.07
C TYR A 33 9.11 17.35 3.17
N TRP A 34 9.60 17.82 4.31
CA TRP A 34 11.02 17.97 4.60
C TRP A 34 11.42 17.00 5.72
N GLY A 35 11.88 15.82 5.32
CA GLY A 35 12.30 14.76 6.25
C GLY A 35 11.13 13.96 6.83
N LYS A 36 11.50 12.85 7.46
CA LYS A 36 10.57 11.86 8.04
C LYS A 36 10.92 11.58 9.49
N LYS A 37 9.90 11.31 10.29
CA LYS A 37 9.98 10.66 11.61
C LYS A 37 9.97 9.13 11.41
N LYS A 38 9.97 8.36 12.53
CA LYS A 38 9.85 6.88 12.49
C LYS A 38 8.66 6.45 11.62
N ILE A 39 8.83 5.32 10.91
CA ILE A 39 7.80 4.64 10.10
C ILE A 39 7.18 5.58 9.05
N GLN A 40 8.03 6.30 8.32
CA GLN A 40 7.64 7.11 7.16
C GLN A 40 6.67 8.30 7.46
N ILE A 41 6.54 8.75 8.70
CA ILE A 41 5.71 9.90 9.07
C ILE A 41 6.43 11.20 8.67
N PRO A 42 5.79 12.13 7.93
CA PRO A 42 6.43 13.38 7.53
C PRO A 42 6.62 14.32 8.72
N LYS A 43 7.68 15.13 8.69
CA LYS A 43 7.94 16.14 9.73
C LYS A 43 7.03 17.38 9.61
N ASN A 44 6.53 17.66 8.42
CA ASN A 44 5.61 18.77 8.12
C ASN A 44 4.49 18.27 7.18
N PRO A 45 3.32 18.92 7.18
CA PRO A 45 2.26 18.62 6.24
C PRO A 45 2.71 18.74 4.79
N SER A 46 2.22 17.84 3.95
CA SER A 46 2.46 17.84 2.52
C SER A 46 1.12 17.81 1.79
N LEU A 47 0.95 18.68 0.83
CA LEU A 47 -0.23 18.76 -0.03
C LEU A 47 0.09 18.21 -1.41
N SER A 48 -0.76 17.35 -1.94
CA SER A 48 -0.60 16.78 -3.27
C SER A 48 -1.94 16.60 -3.97
N PHE A 49 -1.87 16.45 -5.30
CA PHE A 49 -2.98 15.97 -6.11
C PHE A 49 -2.60 14.69 -6.83
N THR A 50 -3.59 13.87 -7.14
CA THR A 50 -3.43 12.61 -7.89
C THR A 50 -3.51 12.86 -9.38
N LEU A 51 -2.84 12.01 -10.15
CA LEU A 51 -2.83 12.03 -11.61
C LEU A 51 -3.70 10.88 -12.12
N ASP A 52 -4.92 11.16 -12.52
CA ASP A 52 -5.94 10.17 -12.90
C ASP A 52 -5.55 9.27 -14.09
N LYS A 53 -4.72 9.77 -15.00
CA LYS A 53 -4.22 9.03 -16.17
C LYS A 53 -2.89 8.31 -15.94
N SER A 54 -2.20 8.63 -14.85
CA SER A 54 -0.90 8.05 -14.51
C SER A 54 -1.07 7.09 -13.34
N VAL A 55 -1.43 5.85 -13.63
CA VAL A 55 -1.75 4.84 -12.63
C VAL A 55 -0.79 3.66 -12.67
N THR A 56 -0.60 3.02 -11.52
CA THR A 56 -0.02 1.69 -11.40
C THR A 56 -1.16 0.70 -11.19
N ARG A 57 -1.22 -0.34 -12.02
CA ARG A 57 -2.10 -1.48 -11.86
C ARG A 57 -1.31 -2.64 -11.29
N THR A 58 -1.77 -3.21 -10.19
CA THR A 58 -1.15 -4.38 -9.56
C THR A 58 -2.19 -5.48 -9.39
N SER A 59 -1.84 -6.69 -9.87
CA SER A 59 -2.60 -7.92 -9.65
C SER A 59 -1.80 -8.84 -8.73
N ILE A 60 -2.47 -9.52 -7.81
CA ILE A 60 -1.85 -10.56 -6.99
C ILE A 60 -2.73 -11.80 -7.03
N ARG A 61 -2.09 -12.93 -7.34
CA ARG A 61 -2.62 -14.25 -7.05
C ARG A 61 -2.06 -14.71 -5.72
N PHE A 62 -2.97 -15.02 -4.80
CA PHE A 62 -2.69 -15.53 -3.46
C PHE A 62 -2.96 -17.04 -3.45
N GLU A 63 -1.95 -17.83 -3.26
CA GLU A 63 -2.07 -19.29 -3.15
C GLU A 63 -1.68 -19.71 -1.74
N PRO A 64 -2.52 -20.52 -1.03
CA PRO A 64 -2.14 -21.06 0.27
C PRO A 64 -0.80 -21.80 0.18
N SER A 65 0.14 -21.41 1.05
CA SER A 65 1.49 -21.99 1.02
C SER A 65 1.48 -23.42 1.48
N LYS A 66 1.91 -24.35 0.62
CA LYS A 66 2.07 -25.77 0.97
C LYS A 66 3.24 -26.00 1.94
N SER A 67 4.22 -25.13 1.96
CA SER A 67 5.38 -25.19 2.83
C SER A 67 5.16 -24.53 4.20
N GLY A 68 4.05 -23.83 4.38
CA GLY A 68 3.81 -22.97 5.55
C GLY A 68 4.74 -21.76 5.63
N LYS A 69 5.44 -21.43 4.52
CA LYS A 69 6.36 -20.29 4.45
C LYS A 69 5.88 -19.27 3.43
N PHE A 70 5.97 -18.00 3.80
CA PHE A 70 5.73 -16.90 2.90
C PHE A 70 6.77 -16.85 1.79
N ASN A 71 6.30 -16.69 0.56
CA ASN A 71 7.14 -16.49 -0.61
C ASN A 71 6.41 -15.64 -1.65
N PHE A 72 7.15 -15.00 -2.56
CA PHE A 72 6.55 -14.28 -3.68
C PHE A 72 7.44 -14.31 -4.92
N LYS A 73 6.80 -14.05 -6.08
CA LYS A 73 7.45 -13.71 -7.36
C LYS A 73 6.89 -12.39 -7.84
N PHE A 74 7.77 -11.47 -8.24
CA PHE A 74 7.37 -10.15 -8.73
C PHE A 74 7.68 -9.98 -10.22
N PHE A 75 6.65 -9.59 -10.97
CA PHE A 75 6.74 -9.28 -12.39
C PHE A 75 6.39 -7.81 -12.61
N PHE A 76 7.19 -7.12 -13.40
CA PHE A 76 6.91 -5.77 -13.87
C PHE A 76 6.92 -5.77 -15.40
N ASN A 77 5.82 -5.32 -16.03
CA ASN A 77 5.60 -5.42 -17.47
C ASN A 77 5.87 -6.84 -17.99
N ASP A 78 5.26 -7.84 -17.36
CA ASP A 78 5.37 -9.29 -17.63
C ASP A 78 6.79 -9.88 -17.54
N SER A 79 7.76 -9.11 -17.11
CA SER A 79 9.14 -9.57 -16.91
C SER A 79 9.42 -9.77 -15.42
N LEU A 80 9.98 -10.94 -15.05
CA LEU A 80 10.44 -11.20 -13.68
C LEU A 80 11.49 -10.15 -13.28
N LYS A 81 11.34 -9.55 -12.10
CA LYS A 81 12.18 -8.44 -11.64
C LYS A 81 12.73 -8.67 -10.23
N PRO A 82 13.77 -9.49 -10.08
CA PRO A 82 14.41 -9.73 -8.77
C PRO A 82 14.98 -8.47 -8.12
N ASP A 83 15.33 -7.45 -8.91
CA ASP A 83 15.86 -6.17 -8.41
C ASP A 83 14.90 -5.44 -7.45
N PHE A 84 13.62 -5.82 -7.45
CA PHE A 84 12.61 -5.28 -6.53
C PHE A 84 12.42 -6.13 -5.27
N ASP A 85 12.98 -7.34 -5.22
CA ASP A 85 12.71 -8.31 -4.16
C ASP A 85 13.10 -7.78 -2.78
N ASP A 86 14.27 -7.16 -2.64
CA ASP A 86 14.71 -6.57 -1.36
C ASP A 86 13.71 -5.54 -0.80
N LYS A 87 13.19 -4.67 -1.67
CA LYS A 87 12.21 -3.66 -1.27
C LYS A 87 10.89 -4.29 -0.85
N LEU A 88 10.45 -5.32 -1.58
CA LEU A 88 9.23 -6.04 -1.28
C LEU A 88 9.39 -6.88 -0.01
N HIS A 89 10.52 -7.55 0.20
CA HIS A 89 10.80 -8.24 1.46
C HIS A 89 10.73 -7.29 2.65
N VAL A 90 11.39 -6.13 2.58
CA VAL A 90 11.33 -5.10 3.63
C VAL A 90 9.89 -4.62 3.86
N PHE A 91 9.11 -4.46 2.80
CA PHE A 91 7.71 -4.06 2.91
C PHE A 91 6.88 -5.14 3.62
N PHE A 92 6.92 -6.38 3.14
CA PHE A 92 6.17 -7.49 3.72
C PHE A 92 6.57 -7.75 5.18
N ASP A 93 7.85 -7.69 5.51
CA ASP A 93 8.33 -7.80 6.89
C ASP A 93 7.77 -6.74 7.83
N ARG A 94 7.60 -5.51 7.33
CA ARG A 94 7.02 -4.41 8.12
C ARG A 94 5.52 -4.55 8.33
N ILE A 95 4.80 -5.08 7.34
CA ILE A 95 3.34 -5.17 7.41
C ILE A 95 2.84 -6.48 8.02
N LYS A 96 3.65 -7.52 8.11
CA LYS A 96 3.22 -8.85 8.60
C LYS A 96 2.57 -8.84 9.99
N LYS A 97 2.92 -7.88 10.85
CA LYS A 97 2.26 -7.74 12.14
C LYS A 97 0.81 -7.23 12.02
N TYR A 98 0.48 -6.52 10.94
CA TYR A 98 -0.85 -5.94 10.70
C TYR A 98 -1.74 -6.83 9.84
N VAL A 99 -1.12 -7.70 9.05
CA VAL A 99 -1.76 -8.67 8.15
C VAL A 99 -1.08 -10.03 8.33
N CYS A 100 -1.13 -10.58 9.56
CA CYS A 100 -0.37 -11.77 9.96
C CYS A 100 -0.69 -13.01 9.10
N TRP A 101 -1.91 -13.08 8.57
CA TRP A 101 -2.38 -14.12 7.68
C TRP A 101 -1.56 -14.23 6.37
N ILE A 102 -0.90 -13.15 5.95
CA ILE A 102 -0.12 -13.13 4.69
C ILE A 102 1.05 -14.12 4.73
N SER A 103 1.54 -14.46 5.92
CA SER A 103 2.63 -15.41 6.11
C SER A 103 2.30 -16.83 5.62
N ASN A 104 1.00 -17.13 5.41
CA ASN A 104 0.52 -18.43 4.97
C ASN A 104 0.34 -18.51 3.44
N TYR A 105 0.89 -17.55 2.68
CA TYR A 105 0.69 -17.47 1.24
C TYR A 105 1.98 -17.51 0.43
N GLU A 106 1.86 -18.06 -0.77
CA GLU A 106 2.76 -17.82 -1.90
C GLU A 106 2.09 -16.85 -2.86
N LEU A 107 2.80 -15.78 -3.23
CA LEU A 107 2.25 -14.68 -4.02
C LEU A 107 2.84 -14.65 -5.42
N THR A 108 1.98 -14.51 -6.43
CA THR A 108 2.41 -14.07 -7.77
C THR A 108 1.93 -12.64 -7.97
N ILE A 109 2.86 -11.69 -7.95
CA ILE A 109 2.60 -10.26 -8.03
C ILE A 109 2.95 -9.78 -9.43
N LYS A 110 1.99 -9.17 -10.13
CA LYS A 110 2.20 -8.54 -11.44
C LYS A 110 1.85 -7.06 -11.34
N SER A 111 2.74 -6.19 -11.84
CA SER A 111 2.52 -4.75 -11.80
C SER A 111 2.89 -4.11 -13.14
N ILE A 112 2.08 -3.15 -13.57
CA ILE A 112 2.32 -2.33 -14.75
C ILE A 112 2.03 -0.86 -14.46
N ASN A 113 2.70 0.05 -15.15
CA ASN A 113 2.41 1.47 -15.12
C ASN A 113 1.82 1.92 -16.45
N THR A 114 0.87 2.87 -16.42
CA THR A 114 0.41 3.57 -17.63
C THR A 114 1.35 4.70 -18.05
N PHE A 115 2.46 4.88 -17.34
CA PHE A 115 3.46 5.93 -17.54
C PHE A 115 4.88 5.35 -17.44
N PRO A 116 5.90 6.02 -17.99
CA PRO A 116 7.28 5.53 -17.95
C PRO A 116 7.78 5.37 -16.51
N HIS A 117 8.43 4.24 -16.22
CA HIS A 117 9.09 4.03 -14.94
C HIS A 117 10.19 5.08 -14.73
N SER A 118 10.40 5.52 -13.49
CA SER A 118 11.40 6.54 -13.13
C SER A 118 11.20 7.93 -13.77
N SER A 119 10.00 8.25 -14.22
CA SER A 119 9.66 9.56 -14.84
C SER A 119 9.54 10.71 -13.84
N GLY A 120 9.88 10.52 -12.56
CA GLY A 120 9.82 11.56 -11.53
C GLY A 120 8.44 11.83 -10.93
N ILE A 121 7.40 11.13 -11.36
CA ILE A 121 6.02 11.31 -10.90
C ILE A 121 5.60 10.29 -9.82
N ALA A 122 6.50 9.95 -8.90
CA ALA A 122 6.23 9.12 -7.73
C ALA A 122 5.70 7.69 -8.03
N SER A 123 6.28 6.99 -9.01
CA SER A 123 5.91 5.61 -9.37
C SER A 123 5.97 4.62 -8.19
N SER A 124 6.90 4.81 -7.25
CA SER A 124 6.94 3.99 -6.03
C SER A 124 5.72 4.21 -5.11
N ALA A 125 5.12 5.40 -5.15
CA ALA A 125 3.95 5.70 -4.34
C ALA A 125 2.71 4.99 -4.89
N SER A 126 2.44 5.10 -6.20
CA SER A 126 1.33 4.41 -6.84
C SER A 126 1.47 2.88 -6.75
N ALA A 127 2.71 2.35 -6.90
CA ALA A 127 2.96 0.92 -6.79
C ALA A 127 2.63 0.39 -5.37
N MET A 128 3.12 1.05 -4.30
CA MET A 128 2.83 0.62 -2.93
C MET A 128 1.37 0.85 -2.55
N ALA A 129 0.71 1.86 -3.12
CA ALA A 129 -0.72 2.07 -2.94
C ALA A 129 -1.54 0.95 -3.58
N ALA A 130 -1.29 0.62 -4.85
CA ALA A 130 -1.97 -0.47 -5.55
C ALA A 130 -1.75 -1.82 -4.84
N LEU A 131 -0.51 -2.12 -4.46
CA LEU A 131 -0.16 -3.33 -3.69
C LEU A 131 -0.94 -3.42 -2.38
N SER A 132 -1.03 -2.32 -1.63
CA SER A 132 -1.75 -2.28 -0.35
C SER A 132 -3.26 -2.43 -0.54
N LEU A 133 -3.84 -1.89 -1.60
CA LEU A 133 -5.25 -2.06 -1.93
C LEU A 133 -5.58 -3.52 -2.27
N VAL A 134 -4.73 -4.22 -3.02
CA VAL A 134 -4.91 -5.65 -3.30
C VAL A 134 -4.81 -6.50 -2.02
N ILE A 135 -3.86 -6.18 -1.12
CA ILE A 135 -3.74 -6.86 0.18
C ILE A 135 -5.00 -6.67 1.01
N MET A 136 -5.53 -5.44 1.06
CA MET A 136 -6.77 -5.15 1.78
C MET A 136 -8.00 -5.79 1.13
N ASP A 137 -7.97 -6.00 -0.18
CA ASP A 137 -9.06 -6.69 -0.89
C ASP A 137 -9.16 -8.16 -0.45
N LEU A 138 -8.04 -8.86 -0.36
CA LEU A 138 -8.02 -10.19 0.25
C LEU A 138 -8.47 -10.16 1.70
N GLU A 139 -8.02 -9.19 2.51
CA GLU A 139 -8.46 -9.09 3.91
C GLU A 139 -9.97 -8.89 4.02
N SER A 140 -10.53 -8.01 3.18
CA SER A 140 -11.98 -7.79 3.10
C SER A 140 -12.74 -9.09 2.78
N TYR A 141 -12.21 -9.90 1.86
CA TYR A 141 -12.77 -11.20 1.52
C TYR A 141 -12.67 -12.20 2.67
N LEU A 142 -11.49 -12.35 3.28
CA LEU A 142 -11.25 -13.31 4.36
C LEU A 142 -12.10 -13.03 5.62
N PHE A 143 -12.28 -11.76 5.96
CA PHE A 143 -13.01 -11.35 7.17
C PHE A 143 -14.43 -10.87 6.89
N ASN A 144 -14.90 -10.97 5.65
CA ASN A 144 -16.24 -10.61 5.20
C ASN A 144 -16.69 -9.21 5.66
N PHE A 145 -15.89 -8.19 5.34
CA PHE A 145 -16.28 -6.80 5.58
C PHE A 145 -16.26 -5.96 4.30
N GLU A 146 -17.05 -4.90 4.28
CA GLU A 146 -17.18 -4.02 3.12
C GLU A 146 -15.95 -3.13 2.91
N LYS A 147 -15.77 -2.67 1.67
CA LYS A 147 -14.73 -1.70 1.28
C LYS A 147 -15.11 -0.27 1.73
N ASN A 148 -15.28 -0.11 3.03
CA ASN A 148 -15.68 1.12 3.70
C ASN A 148 -14.45 2.01 4.07
N GLU A 149 -14.65 2.97 4.95
CA GLU A 149 -13.60 3.86 5.42
C GLU A 149 -12.44 3.12 6.10
N PHE A 150 -12.72 2.07 6.87
CA PHE A 150 -11.67 1.24 7.50
C PHE A 150 -10.77 0.59 6.45
N PHE A 151 -11.35 0.04 5.38
CA PHE A 151 -10.60 -0.56 4.27
C PHE A 151 -9.56 0.43 3.70
N PHE A 152 -10.01 1.63 3.29
CA PHE A 152 -9.12 2.63 2.70
C PHE A 152 -8.13 3.21 3.70
N THR A 153 -8.53 3.35 4.95
CA THR A 153 -7.69 3.83 6.05
C THR A 153 -6.52 2.87 6.29
N LYS A 154 -6.79 1.58 6.42
CA LYS A 154 -5.75 0.56 6.60
C LYS A 154 -4.90 0.40 5.32
N ALA A 155 -5.50 0.45 4.13
CA ALA A 155 -4.75 0.46 2.87
C ALA A 155 -3.74 1.62 2.82
N SER A 156 -4.16 2.83 3.21
CA SER A 156 -3.33 4.01 3.28
C SER A 156 -2.19 3.86 4.30
N PHE A 157 -2.48 3.30 5.46
CA PHE A 157 -1.49 2.99 6.48
C PHE A 157 -0.43 2.00 5.98
N LEU A 158 -0.84 0.89 5.36
CA LEU A 158 0.09 -0.11 4.80
C LEU A 158 0.94 0.50 3.67
N ALA A 159 0.31 1.26 2.77
CA ALA A 159 0.99 1.93 1.67
C ALA A 159 2.10 2.88 2.17
N ARG A 160 1.83 3.65 3.23
CA ARG A 160 2.80 4.54 3.89
C ARG A 160 4.00 3.78 4.42
N ILE A 161 3.81 2.59 4.98
CA ILE A 161 4.89 1.74 5.49
C ILE A 161 5.86 1.34 4.36
N GLY A 162 5.35 1.11 3.16
CA GLY A 162 6.14 0.79 1.97
C GLY A 162 6.83 2.00 1.37
N SER A 163 6.08 3.08 1.18
CA SER A 163 6.59 4.35 0.67
C SER A 163 5.80 5.50 1.29
N GLY A 164 6.46 6.40 2.01
CA GLY A 164 5.76 7.44 2.78
C GLY A 164 4.71 8.21 1.98
N SER A 165 5.03 8.58 0.75
CA SER A 165 4.10 9.31 -0.13
C SER A 165 2.95 8.46 -0.68
N ALA A 166 2.97 7.13 -0.50
CA ALA A 166 1.97 6.23 -1.08
C ALA A 166 0.58 6.37 -0.45
N SER A 167 0.48 6.80 0.80
CA SER A 167 -0.80 7.14 1.42
C SER A 167 -1.61 8.15 0.60
N ARG A 168 -0.94 9.05 -0.12
CA ARG A 168 -1.56 10.08 -0.96
C ARG A 168 -2.08 9.55 -2.31
N SER A 169 -1.82 8.29 -2.62
CA SER A 169 -2.27 7.60 -3.83
C SER A 169 -3.45 6.64 -3.59
N ILE A 170 -3.98 6.60 -2.37
CA ILE A 170 -5.15 5.76 -2.03
C ILE A 170 -6.47 6.45 -2.39
N LYS A 171 -6.57 7.75 -2.13
CA LYS A 171 -7.74 8.58 -2.46
C LYS A 171 -7.26 9.89 -3.09
N GLY A 172 -8.10 10.46 -3.95
CA GLY A 172 -7.87 11.76 -4.58
C GLY A 172 -9.12 12.64 -4.50
N PRO A 173 -9.18 13.73 -5.24
CA PRO A 173 -8.12 14.25 -6.12
C PRO A 173 -7.02 15.03 -5.39
N VAL A 174 -7.32 15.58 -4.19
CA VAL A 174 -6.38 16.36 -3.36
C VAL A 174 -6.24 15.71 -2.01
N THR A 175 -5.00 15.55 -1.55
CA THR A 175 -4.70 14.89 -0.28
C THR A 175 -3.70 15.71 0.54
N ILE A 176 -3.93 15.72 1.85
CA ILE A 176 -2.98 16.25 2.84
C ILE A 176 -2.41 15.07 3.61
N TRP A 177 -1.10 15.04 3.73
CA TRP A 177 -0.37 14.01 4.46
C TRP A 177 0.51 14.66 5.54
N GLY A 178 0.33 14.22 6.77
CA GLY A 178 1.00 14.75 7.96
C GLY A 178 0.10 15.60 8.85
N ASP A 179 0.58 15.84 10.07
CA ASP A 179 -0.15 16.56 11.12
C ASP A 179 -0.47 18.01 10.69
N ASN A 180 -1.74 18.33 10.66
CA ASN A 180 -2.23 19.68 10.41
C ASN A 180 -3.26 20.07 11.46
N ARG A 181 -2.91 21.01 12.34
CA ARG A 181 -3.76 21.48 13.45
C ARG A 181 -5.09 22.09 13.02
N LYS A 182 -5.22 22.53 11.76
CA LYS A 182 -6.44 23.17 11.23
C LYS A 182 -7.41 22.19 10.58
N ILE A 183 -7.00 20.93 10.38
CA ILE A 183 -7.81 19.91 9.73
C ILE A 183 -7.87 18.71 10.67
N SER A 184 -9.03 18.49 11.26
CA SER A 184 -9.27 17.44 12.27
C SER A 184 -9.04 16.03 11.78
N ASN A 185 -9.04 15.80 10.45
CA ASN A 185 -8.79 14.53 9.79
C ASN A 185 -7.50 14.55 8.99
N SER A 186 -6.50 15.30 9.42
CA SER A 186 -5.19 15.24 8.80
C SER A 186 -4.59 13.85 9.02
N SER A 187 -3.93 13.34 8.02
CA SER A 187 -3.45 11.97 7.94
C SER A 187 -2.25 11.65 8.85
N ASP A 188 -2.32 12.01 10.11
CA ASP A 188 -1.56 11.33 11.16
C ASP A 188 -1.94 9.85 11.25
N LEU A 189 -2.97 9.57 10.56
CA LEU A 189 -3.63 8.27 10.53
C LEU A 189 -3.12 7.40 9.39
N TYR A 190 -2.48 8.02 8.38
CA TYR A 190 -2.23 7.27 7.14
C TYR A 190 -0.86 7.55 6.56
#